data_bc69b84efe90d7c9c68d7faf38410d33
#
_entry.id   bc69b84efe90d7c9c68d7faf38410d33
#
_cell.length_a   1.000
_cell.length_b   1.000
_cell.length_c   1.000
_cell.angle_alpha   90.00
_cell.angle_beta   90.00
_cell.angle_gamma   90.00
#
_symmetry.space_group_name_H-M   'P 1'
#
loop_
_entity.id
_entity.type
_entity.pdbx_description
1 polymer ?
#
loop_
_entity_poly.entity_id
_entity_poly.type
_entity_poly.pdbx_seq_one_letter_code
_entity_poly.pdbx_strand_id
1 'polypeptide(L)'
;MLSNDLIQMKKTISFVAMALLAVSVFCSCRPSQVREAENVVSRTFGNLPANVEFVMMDKTDSLDSYALSVKDDVLTVEGTSAVALCKGFYDYILANGYGVASWTGNRLEFPAELEDAARTVVTSPFSDRLYYNVCTYGYTTPFWGWEEWENEIDWIALHGFSMPLAPIAGEAILARVWSKLGLSQEEIDAYFTGPAHFPWMRMGNMTAVDGGMSRQWHENQIALQHKINDRMLALGMTPVYQGFAGFVPKAIKEHYPEVDMMTTKWSGHESYMLSPVDSLFSVIGTEFIREWEKEFGKGKYYLIDSFNELDIPFGEKGSQERHDKLQHYSKT
;
A
#
# COMPACT_ATOMS: atom_id res chain seq x y z
N MET A 1 -39.86 43.26 -40.04
CA MET A 1 -38.41 42.97 -40.13
C MET A 1 -37.80 42.52 -38.82
N LEU A 2 -38.25 42.96 -37.66
CA LEU A 2 -37.69 42.62 -36.31
C LEU A 2 -37.97 41.18 -35.81
N SER A 3 -38.92 40.46 -36.41
CA SER A 3 -39.34 39.10 -35.93
C SER A 3 -38.38 37.97 -36.43
N ASN A 4 -37.78 38.10 -37.59
CA ASN A 4 -36.91 37.05 -38.16
C ASN A 4 -35.52 37.03 -37.56
N ASP A 5 -35.00 38.20 -37.16
CA ASP A 5 -33.66 38.29 -36.56
C ASP A 5 -33.66 37.72 -35.12
N LEU A 6 -34.75 37.86 -34.37
CA LEU A 6 -34.92 37.29 -33.02
C LEU A 6 -34.98 35.74 -33.05
N ILE A 7 -35.61 35.18 -34.10
CA ILE A 7 -35.70 33.71 -34.28
C ILE A 7 -34.36 33.12 -34.73
N GLN A 8 -33.62 33.82 -35.58
CA GLN A 8 -32.26 33.43 -35.98
C GLN A 8 -31.29 33.47 -34.77
N MET A 9 -31.34 34.54 -33.96
CA MET A 9 -30.52 34.69 -32.76
C MET A 9 -30.80 33.61 -31.70
N LYS A 10 -32.07 33.25 -31.47
CA LYS A 10 -32.44 32.16 -30.57
C LYS A 10 -31.96 30.79 -31.08
N LYS A 11 -31.99 30.53 -32.39
CA LYS A 11 -31.44 29.28 -32.97
C LYS A 11 -29.94 29.21 -32.86
N THR A 12 -29.22 30.31 -33.05
CA THR A 12 -27.75 30.35 -32.94
C THR A 12 -27.31 30.16 -31.47
N ILE A 13 -28.01 30.81 -30.52
CA ILE A 13 -27.74 30.63 -29.07
C ILE A 13 -28.03 29.18 -28.63
N SER A 14 -29.11 28.56 -29.15
CA SER A 14 -29.45 27.17 -28.86
C SER A 14 -28.43 26.18 -29.41
N PHE A 15 -27.87 26.45 -30.61
CA PHE A 15 -26.81 25.62 -31.22
C PHE A 15 -25.47 25.76 -30.52
N VAL A 16 -25.09 26.96 -30.08
CA VAL A 16 -23.88 27.20 -29.30
C VAL A 16 -23.99 26.59 -27.89
N ALA A 17 -25.16 26.70 -27.24
CA ALA A 17 -25.41 26.07 -25.96
C ALA A 17 -25.38 24.52 -26.04
N MET A 18 -25.91 23.95 -27.13
CA MET A 18 -25.90 22.51 -27.37
C MET A 18 -24.51 22.00 -27.75
N ALA A 19 -23.69 22.79 -28.46
CA ALA A 19 -22.29 22.48 -28.76
C ALA A 19 -21.43 22.57 -27.49
N LEU A 20 -21.65 23.57 -26.63
CA LEU A 20 -20.98 23.68 -25.33
C LEU A 20 -21.39 22.56 -24.34
N LEU A 21 -22.66 22.11 -24.35
CA LEU A 21 -23.09 20.93 -23.57
C LEU A 21 -22.49 19.63 -24.13
N ALA A 22 -22.38 19.48 -25.45
CA ALA A 22 -21.76 18.32 -26.09
C ALA A 22 -20.26 18.23 -25.75
N VAL A 23 -19.54 19.37 -25.73
CA VAL A 23 -18.13 19.41 -25.33
C VAL A 23 -17.95 19.10 -23.83
N SER A 24 -18.89 19.53 -22.98
CA SER A 24 -18.83 19.20 -21.53
C SER A 24 -19.21 17.75 -21.21
N VAL A 25 -20.00 17.08 -22.07
CA VAL A 25 -20.37 15.66 -21.91
C VAL A 25 -19.25 14.71 -22.37
N PHE A 26 -18.42 15.14 -23.33
CA PHE A 26 -17.24 14.34 -23.75
C PHE A 26 -16.05 14.44 -22.79
N CYS A 27 -16.04 15.35 -21.81
CA CYS A 27 -14.95 15.53 -20.86
C CYS A 27 -15.07 14.67 -19.58
N SER A 28 -16.07 13.79 -19.43
CA SER A 28 -16.36 13.12 -18.14
C SER A 28 -16.42 11.59 -18.16
N CYS A 29 -15.84 10.90 -19.15
CA CYS A 29 -15.85 9.43 -19.18
C CYS A 29 -14.48 8.81 -19.47
N ARG A 30 -13.39 9.41 -18.96
CA ARG A 30 -12.13 8.66 -18.91
C ARG A 30 -12.25 7.61 -17.81
N PRO A 31 -11.85 6.34 -18.05
CA PRO A 31 -11.80 5.33 -17.00
C PRO A 31 -11.00 5.85 -15.80
N SER A 32 -11.46 5.58 -14.58
CA SER A 32 -10.80 6.07 -13.36
C SER A 32 -9.32 5.69 -13.30
N GLN A 33 -8.95 4.49 -13.75
CA GLN A 33 -7.58 4.00 -13.78
C GLN A 33 -6.66 4.75 -14.75
N VAL A 34 -7.17 5.21 -15.89
CA VAL A 34 -6.40 6.09 -16.80
C VAL A 34 -6.05 7.39 -16.11
N ARG A 35 -7.04 8.02 -15.47
CA ARG A 35 -6.82 9.28 -14.73
C ARG A 35 -5.83 9.09 -13.58
N GLU A 36 -5.86 7.97 -12.86
CA GLU A 36 -4.88 7.71 -11.80
C GLU A 36 -3.47 7.54 -12.37
N ALA A 37 -3.28 6.89 -13.51
CA ALA A 37 -1.98 6.80 -14.17
C ALA A 37 -1.48 8.18 -14.65
N GLU A 38 -2.35 9.00 -15.25
CA GLU A 38 -2.03 10.39 -15.63
C GLU A 38 -1.60 11.22 -14.41
N ASN A 39 -2.29 11.05 -13.27
CA ASN A 39 -1.98 11.72 -12.02
C ASN A 39 -0.60 11.30 -11.46
N VAL A 40 -0.25 10.00 -11.52
CA VAL A 40 1.07 9.50 -11.11
C VAL A 40 2.17 10.19 -11.91
N VAL A 41 2.07 10.20 -13.25
CA VAL A 41 3.06 10.84 -14.11
C VAL A 41 3.15 12.34 -13.81
N SER A 42 2.00 13.01 -13.65
CA SER A 42 1.97 14.45 -13.38
C SER A 42 2.58 14.82 -12.04
N ARG A 43 2.33 14.03 -10.99
CA ARG A 43 2.94 14.26 -9.66
C ARG A 43 4.44 13.99 -9.69
N THR A 44 4.87 12.89 -10.32
CA THR A 44 6.27 12.48 -10.35
C THR A 44 7.15 13.43 -11.17
N PHE A 45 6.64 13.92 -12.30
CA PHE A 45 7.43 14.67 -13.28
C PHE A 45 6.97 16.12 -13.51
N GLY A 46 5.95 16.58 -12.75
CA GLY A 46 5.41 17.93 -12.84
C GLY A 46 4.27 18.08 -13.84
N ASN A 47 4.25 17.29 -14.91
CA ASN A 47 3.16 17.28 -15.92
C ASN A 47 3.17 15.96 -16.71
N LEU A 48 2.01 15.61 -17.28
CA LEU A 48 1.93 14.62 -18.33
C LEU A 48 2.33 15.29 -19.66
N PRO A 49 3.27 14.73 -20.44
CA PRO A 49 3.59 15.26 -21.77
C PRO A 49 2.35 15.29 -22.68
N ALA A 50 2.21 16.37 -23.46
CA ALA A 50 1.00 16.59 -24.28
C ALA A 50 0.81 15.55 -25.40
N ASN A 51 1.89 14.89 -25.80
CA ASN A 51 1.92 13.85 -26.82
C ASN A 51 2.00 12.44 -26.24
N VAL A 52 1.40 12.23 -25.05
CA VAL A 52 1.23 10.91 -24.42
C VAL A 52 -0.25 10.66 -24.18
N GLU A 53 -0.71 9.51 -24.60
CA GLU A 53 -2.09 9.04 -24.38
C GLU A 53 -2.09 7.70 -23.63
N PHE A 54 -2.91 7.61 -22.58
CA PHE A 54 -3.17 6.37 -21.86
C PHE A 54 -4.52 5.77 -22.26
N VAL A 55 -4.53 4.46 -22.52
CA VAL A 55 -5.72 3.72 -22.97
C VAL A 55 -5.83 2.41 -22.17
N MET A 56 -7.02 2.13 -21.63
CA MET A 56 -7.24 0.81 -21.02
C MET A 56 -7.36 -0.26 -22.09
N MET A 57 -6.70 -1.39 -21.87
CA MET A 57 -6.89 -2.61 -22.66
C MET A 57 -7.55 -3.70 -21.82
N ASP A 58 -8.26 -4.61 -22.47
CA ASP A 58 -8.93 -5.71 -21.80
C ASP A 58 -7.93 -6.66 -21.14
N LYS A 59 -8.24 -7.06 -19.91
CA LYS A 59 -7.47 -8.07 -19.16
C LYS A 59 -8.04 -9.44 -19.46
N THR A 60 -7.27 -10.27 -20.18
CA THR A 60 -7.71 -11.60 -20.64
C THR A 60 -7.38 -12.74 -19.66
N ASP A 61 -6.47 -12.49 -18.72
CA ASP A 61 -6.03 -13.42 -17.68
C ASP A 61 -5.68 -12.71 -16.37
N SER A 62 -4.98 -13.36 -15.45
CA SER A 62 -4.57 -12.76 -14.17
C SER A 62 -3.34 -11.84 -14.28
N LEU A 63 -2.65 -11.83 -15.42
CA LEU A 63 -1.41 -11.10 -15.62
C LEU A 63 -1.68 -9.65 -16.06
N ASP A 64 -0.82 -8.74 -15.64
CA ASP A 64 -0.82 -7.38 -16.16
C ASP A 64 -0.02 -7.32 -17.46
N SER A 65 -0.55 -6.58 -18.41
CA SER A 65 0.09 -6.30 -19.69
C SER A 65 0.02 -4.82 -20.01
N TYR A 66 1.02 -4.33 -20.71
CA TYR A 66 0.95 -3.04 -21.38
C TYR A 66 1.39 -3.16 -22.85
N ALA A 67 0.96 -2.23 -23.68
CA ALA A 67 1.44 -2.10 -25.05
C ALA A 67 1.86 -0.66 -25.33
N LEU A 68 2.87 -0.51 -26.17
CA LEU A 68 3.44 0.76 -26.58
C LEU A 68 3.38 0.88 -28.09
N SER A 69 2.95 2.02 -28.60
CA SER A 69 3.06 2.39 -30.01
C SER A 69 3.30 3.89 -30.13
N VAL A 70 3.99 4.31 -31.19
CA VAL A 70 4.15 5.72 -31.53
C VAL A 70 3.64 5.93 -32.93
N LYS A 71 2.80 6.93 -33.11
CA LYS A 71 2.32 7.36 -34.41
C LYS A 71 2.04 8.86 -34.44
N ASP A 72 2.50 9.51 -35.48
CA ASP A 72 2.29 10.96 -35.70
C ASP A 72 2.69 11.77 -34.46
N ASP A 73 3.88 11.50 -33.89
CA ASP A 73 4.45 12.10 -32.67
C ASP A 73 3.70 11.80 -31.36
N VAL A 74 2.71 10.90 -31.35
CA VAL A 74 1.95 10.53 -30.15
C VAL A 74 2.36 9.15 -29.66
N LEU A 75 2.83 9.09 -28.40
CA LEU A 75 3.00 7.83 -27.67
C LEU A 75 1.66 7.37 -27.11
N THR A 76 1.17 6.23 -27.56
CA THR A 76 0.03 5.55 -26.96
C THR A 76 0.53 4.44 -26.02
N VAL A 77 0.17 4.54 -24.75
CA VAL A 77 0.40 3.53 -23.73
C VAL A 77 -0.93 2.85 -23.40
N GLU A 78 -1.07 1.60 -23.82
CA GLU A 78 -2.22 0.79 -23.47
C GLU A 78 -1.87 -0.07 -22.23
N GLY A 79 -2.82 -0.31 -21.30
CA GLY A 79 -2.56 -1.11 -20.10
C GLY A 79 -3.79 -1.78 -19.53
N THR A 80 -3.61 -2.95 -18.91
CA THR A 80 -4.68 -3.72 -18.26
C THR A 80 -5.04 -3.21 -16.87
N SER A 81 -4.24 -2.30 -16.32
CA SER A 81 -4.44 -1.65 -15.02
C SER A 81 -3.73 -0.29 -15.00
N ALA A 82 -4.04 0.57 -14.02
CA ALA A 82 -3.29 1.82 -13.84
C ALA A 82 -1.79 1.55 -13.59
N VAL A 83 -1.45 0.51 -12.85
CA VAL A 83 -0.06 0.07 -12.64
C VAL A 83 0.60 -0.33 -13.96
N ALA A 84 -0.11 -1.05 -14.83
CA ALA A 84 0.42 -1.44 -16.15
C ALA A 84 0.64 -0.21 -17.05
N LEU A 85 -0.25 0.77 -17.02
CA LEU A 85 -0.08 2.05 -17.74
C LEU A 85 1.16 2.81 -17.23
N CYS A 86 1.28 2.97 -15.91
CA CYS A 86 2.45 3.62 -15.30
C CYS A 86 3.75 2.92 -15.67
N LYS A 87 3.77 1.57 -15.59
CA LYS A 87 4.94 0.75 -15.94
C LYS A 87 5.30 0.89 -17.42
N GLY A 88 4.32 0.83 -18.31
CA GLY A 88 4.55 0.99 -19.74
C GLY A 88 5.15 2.35 -20.09
N PHE A 89 4.61 3.43 -19.52
CA PHE A 89 5.19 4.78 -19.68
C PHE A 89 6.61 4.85 -19.14
N TYR A 90 6.85 4.32 -17.93
CA TYR A 90 8.15 4.37 -17.29
C TYR A 90 9.20 3.56 -18.06
N ASP A 91 8.86 2.38 -18.56
CA ASP A 91 9.75 1.57 -19.39
C ASP A 91 10.11 2.29 -20.70
N TYR A 92 9.14 2.98 -21.31
CA TYR A 92 9.40 3.77 -22.50
C TYR A 92 10.42 4.90 -22.24
N ILE A 93 10.23 5.69 -21.18
CA ILE A 93 11.15 6.80 -20.89
C ILE A 93 12.54 6.32 -20.46
N LEU A 94 12.63 5.19 -19.75
CA LEU A 94 13.91 4.59 -19.39
C LEU A 94 14.67 4.06 -20.62
N ALA A 95 13.98 3.30 -21.48
CA ALA A 95 14.60 2.70 -22.68
C ALA A 95 15.14 3.74 -23.64
N ASN A 96 14.51 4.91 -23.72
CA ASN A 96 14.93 6.01 -24.59
C ASN A 96 15.82 7.06 -23.88
N GLY A 97 16.09 6.90 -22.58
CA GLY A 97 16.91 7.85 -21.81
C GLY A 97 16.22 9.19 -21.53
N TYR A 98 14.88 9.27 -21.70
CA TYR A 98 14.13 10.51 -21.52
C TYR A 98 13.86 10.89 -20.08
N GLY A 99 13.99 9.96 -19.12
CA GLY A 99 13.72 10.27 -17.73
C GLY A 99 14.05 9.16 -16.76
N VAL A 100 13.99 9.51 -15.48
CA VAL A 100 14.16 8.61 -14.35
C VAL A 100 13.35 9.10 -13.16
N ALA A 101 12.77 8.17 -12.40
CA ALA A 101 12.17 8.42 -11.11
C ALA A 101 12.94 7.65 -10.03
N SER A 102 13.45 8.36 -9.02
CA SER A 102 14.21 7.77 -7.92
C SER A 102 14.02 8.54 -6.61
N TRP A 103 14.39 7.95 -5.50
CA TRP A 103 14.36 8.61 -4.19
C TRP A 103 15.25 9.87 -4.10
N THR A 104 16.26 9.98 -4.96
CA THR A 104 17.20 11.10 -5.00
C THR A 104 16.79 12.23 -5.95
N GLY A 105 15.72 12.02 -6.70
CA GLY A 105 15.17 13.02 -7.61
C GLY A 105 14.57 12.38 -8.87
N ASN A 106 13.67 13.12 -9.48
CA ASN A 106 12.95 12.75 -10.69
C ASN A 106 13.35 13.70 -11.82
N ARG A 107 13.50 13.17 -13.04
CA ARG A 107 13.79 13.94 -14.24
C ARG A 107 13.00 13.39 -15.41
N LEU A 108 12.42 14.28 -16.20
CA LEU A 108 11.79 13.96 -17.47
C LEU A 108 12.13 15.03 -18.50
N GLU A 109 12.72 14.62 -19.62
CA GLU A 109 13.00 15.42 -20.81
C GLU A 109 12.33 14.72 -21.99
N PHE A 110 11.01 14.84 -22.04
CA PHE A 110 10.21 14.14 -23.08
C PHE A 110 10.22 14.95 -24.36
N PRO A 111 10.61 14.38 -25.52
CA PRO A 111 10.71 15.11 -26.77
C PRO A 111 9.32 15.43 -27.36
N ALA A 112 9.24 16.52 -28.11
CA ALA A 112 8.03 16.90 -28.85
C ALA A 112 7.81 16.06 -30.11
N GLU A 113 8.89 15.59 -30.72
CA GLU A 113 8.88 14.74 -31.91
C GLU A 113 9.34 13.34 -31.54
N LEU A 114 8.60 12.32 -31.98
CA LEU A 114 8.86 10.91 -31.70
C LEU A 114 8.94 10.13 -33.03
N GLU A 115 9.87 9.18 -33.12
CA GLU A 115 9.91 8.27 -34.26
C GLU A 115 8.73 7.26 -34.19
N ASP A 116 8.02 7.08 -35.31
CA ASP A 116 6.96 6.11 -35.43
C ASP A 116 7.43 4.70 -35.04
N ALA A 117 6.69 4.05 -34.17
CA ALA A 117 7.00 2.71 -33.67
C ALA A 117 5.77 1.80 -33.71
N ALA A 118 5.94 0.61 -34.25
CA ALA A 118 4.88 -0.39 -34.29
C ALA A 118 4.50 -0.81 -32.86
N ARG A 119 3.22 -1.18 -32.68
CA ARG A 119 2.69 -1.63 -31.42
C ARG A 119 3.43 -2.87 -30.90
N THR A 120 3.98 -2.79 -29.71
CA THR A 120 4.62 -3.91 -28.99
C THR A 120 3.89 -4.17 -27.69
N VAL A 121 3.75 -5.44 -27.30
CA VAL A 121 3.06 -5.85 -26.06
C VAL A 121 4.06 -6.50 -25.11
N VAL A 122 3.98 -6.12 -23.84
CA VAL A 122 4.76 -6.72 -22.75
C VAL A 122 3.79 -7.22 -21.69
N THR A 123 3.91 -8.50 -21.34
CA THR A 123 3.11 -9.13 -20.29
C THR A 123 4.01 -9.49 -19.10
N SER A 124 3.58 -9.13 -17.91
CA SER A 124 4.27 -9.53 -16.67
C SER A 124 4.23 -11.06 -16.52
N PRO A 125 5.34 -11.71 -16.16
CA PRO A 125 5.34 -13.15 -15.89
C PRO A 125 4.69 -13.51 -14.54
N PHE A 126 4.32 -12.50 -13.71
CA PHE A 126 3.76 -12.68 -12.37
C PHE A 126 2.46 -11.91 -12.22
N SER A 127 1.44 -12.56 -11.63
CA SER A 127 0.16 -11.92 -11.27
C SER A 127 0.33 -10.96 -10.10
N ASP A 128 1.11 -11.35 -9.11
CA ASP A 128 1.34 -10.61 -7.88
C ASP A 128 2.82 -10.21 -7.79
N ARG A 129 3.06 -8.91 -7.61
CA ARG A 129 4.40 -8.32 -7.56
C ARG A 129 4.53 -7.56 -6.26
N LEU A 130 5.03 -8.29 -5.22
CA LEU A 130 5.16 -7.76 -3.86
C LEU A 130 6.27 -6.71 -3.79
N TYR A 131 6.00 -5.63 -3.12
CA TYR A 131 6.92 -4.59 -2.71
C TYR A 131 6.58 -4.19 -1.30
N TYR A 132 7.35 -4.37 -0.53
CA TYR A 132 8.49 -4.05 0.29
C TYR A 132 8.78 -5.24 1.21
N ASN A 133 9.92 -5.30 1.91
CA ASN A 133 10.10 -6.20 3.04
C ASN A 133 9.89 -5.44 4.37
N VAL A 134 9.59 -6.17 5.44
CA VAL A 134 9.29 -5.58 6.75
C VAL A 134 10.49 -4.83 7.35
N CYS A 135 11.73 -5.30 7.09
CA CYS A 135 12.92 -4.64 7.61
C CYS A 135 13.10 -3.25 7.00
N THR A 136 13.06 -3.12 5.69
CA THR A 136 13.16 -1.83 5.00
C THR A 136 12.04 -0.91 5.45
N TYR A 137 10.81 -1.42 5.52
CA TYR A 137 9.67 -0.71 6.06
C TYR A 137 9.92 -0.22 7.50
N GLY A 138 10.46 -1.07 8.37
CA GLY A 138 10.76 -0.74 9.76
C GLY A 138 11.84 0.34 9.91
N TYR A 139 12.83 0.39 9.04
CA TYR A 139 13.94 1.36 9.13
C TYR A 139 13.68 2.66 8.38
N THR A 140 13.01 2.62 7.23
CA THR A 140 12.92 3.77 6.32
C THR A 140 11.64 4.57 6.54
N THR A 141 10.50 3.90 6.69
CA THR A 141 9.19 4.54 6.60
C THR A 141 8.45 4.86 7.91
N PRO A 142 8.93 4.51 9.11
CA PRO A 142 8.12 4.63 10.34
C PRO A 142 7.59 6.03 10.63
N PHE A 143 8.34 7.05 10.19
CA PHE A 143 8.05 8.46 10.46
C PHE A 143 7.62 9.25 9.22
N TRP A 144 7.35 8.56 8.12
CA TRP A 144 6.84 9.19 6.91
C TRP A 144 5.44 9.75 7.11
N GLY A 145 5.23 10.97 6.58
CA GLY A 145 3.92 11.57 6.40
C GLY A 145 3.29 11.20 5.06
N TRP A 146 2.22 11.93 4.70
CA TRP A 146 1.51 11.65 3.46
C TRP A 146 2.35 11.93 2.21
N GLU A 147 3.15 12.99 2.21
CA GLU A 147 3.94 13.40 1.06
C GLU A 147 4.95 12.30 0.65
N GLU A 148 5.67 11.74 1.62
CA GLU A 148 6.62 10.67 1.37
C GLU A 148 5.90 9.39 0.90
N TRP A 149 4.79 9.05 1.54
CA TRP A 149 4.00 7.89 1.13
C TRP A 149 3.37 8.05 -0.25
N GLU A 150 2.87 9.25 -0.62
CA GLU A 150 2.33 9.51 -1.95
C GLU A 150 3.42 9.33 -3.02
N ASN A 151 4.61 9.89 -2.79
CA ASN A 151 5.75 9.74 -3.69
C ASN A 151 6.18 8.27 -3.84
N GLU A 152 6.20 7.51 -2.74
CA GLU A 152 6.55 6.09 -2.75
C GLU A 152 5.51 5.25 -3.52
N ILE A 153 4.22 5.50 -3.31
CA ILE A 153 3.16 4.79 -4.04
C ILE A 153 3.23 5.10 -5.54
N ASP A 154 3.52 6.32 -5.92
CA ASP A 154 3.72 6.69 -7.32
C ASP A 154 4.95 5.99 -7.91
N TRP A 155 6.04 5.91 -7.15
CA TRP A 155 7.24 5.15 -7.54
C TRP A 155 6.93 3.64 -7.70
N ILE A 156 6.20 3.06 -6.76
CA ILE A 156 5.74 1.66 -6.80
C ILE A 156 4.94 1.40 -8.08
N ALA A 157 4.01 2.32 -8.45
CA ALA A 157 3.21 2.20 -9.66
C ALA A 157 4.06 2.26 -10.94
N LEU A 158 4.99 3.21 -11.03
CA LEU A 158 5.91 3.36 -12.16
C LEU A 158 6.81 2.13 -12.34
N HIS A 159 7.18 1.45 -11.25
CA HIS A 159 7.99 0.24 -11.31
C HIS A 159 7.17 -1.04 -11.50
N GLY A 160 5.83 -0.92 -11.57
CA GLY A 160 4.94 -2.02 -11.91
C GLY A 160 4.62 -2.99 -10.79
N PHE A 161 4.86 -2.61 -9.52
CA PHE A 161 4.45 -3.42 -8.38
C PHE A 161 2.95 -3.29 -8.13
N SER A 162 2.30 -4.42 -7.88
CA SER A 162 0.84 -4.49 -7.69
C SER A 162 0.40 -4.84 -6.28
N MET A 163 1.34 -5.20 -5.39
CA MET A 163 1.05 -5.73 -4.07
C MET A 163 2.00 -5.14 -3.01
N PRO A 164 1.86 -3.85 -2.66
CA PRO A 164 2.72 -3.19 -1.68
C PRO A 164 2.31 -3.48 -0.25
N LEU A 165 3.28 -3.45 0.69
CA LEU A 165 3.01 -3.45 2.13
C LEU A 165 2.37 -2.12 2.57
N ALA A 166 1.36 -2.20 3.45
CA ALA A 166 0.66 -1.05 4.01
C ALA A 166 0.31 -1.26 5.50
N PRO A 167 1.29 -1.49 6.42
CA PRO A 167 1.01 -1.91 7.79
C PRO A 167 1.18 -0.78 8.83
N ILE A 168 1.03 0.51 8.48
CA ILE A 168 1.46 1.59 9.38
C ILE A 168 0.58 1.83 10.61
N ALA A 169 -0.69 1.42 10.62
CA ALA A 169 -1.60 1.61 11.76
C ALA A 169 -1.66 0.42 12.72
N GLY A 170 -0.74 -0.54 12.60
CA GLY A 170 -0.77 -1.80 13.39
C GLY A 170 -0.79 -1.58 14.88
N GLU A 171 0.01 -0.65 15.40
CA GLU A 171 0.06 -0.33 16.83
C GLU A 171 -1.26 0.22 17.34
N ALA A 172 -1.92 1.09 16.57
CA ALA A 172 -3.22 1.65 16.94
C ALA A 172 -4.32 0.57 17.00
N ILE A 173 -4.29 -0.38 16.09
CA ILE A 173 -5.20 -1.53 16.11
C ILE A 173 -4.89 -2.46 17.29
N LEU A 174 -3.61 -2.77 17.55
CA LEU A 174 -3.20 -3.56 18.71
C LEU A 174 -3.66 -2.91 20.04
N ALA A 175 -3.52 -1.59 20.18
CA ALA A 175 -4.00 -0.88 21.36
C ALA A 175 -5.51 -1.10 21.61
N ARG A 176 -6.32 -1.11 20.56
CA ARG A 176 -7.76 -1.44 20.67
C ARG A 176 -8.00 -2.89 21.10
N VAL A 177 -7.20 -3.82 20.57
CA VAL A 177 -7.30 -5.24 20.93
C VAL A 177 -6.93 -5.45 22.40
N TRP A 178 -5.84 -4.83 22.86
CA TRP A 178 -5.42 -4.92 24.28
C TRP A 178 -6.49 -4.35 25.22
N SER A 179 -7.10 -3.22 24.87
CA SER A 179 -8.22 -2.65 25.64
C SER A 179 -9.41 -3.60 25.74
N LYS A 180 -9.76 -4.31 24.67
CA LYS A 180 -10.85 -5.30 24.66
C LYS A 180 -10.53 -6.55 25.50
N LEU A 181 -9.26 -6.89 25.65
CA LEU A 181 -8.81 -7.97 26.52
C LEU A 181 -8.75 -7.56 27.99
N GLY A 182 -9.13 -6.33 28.33
CA GLY A 182 -9.22 -5.84 29.69
C GLY A 182 -7.96 -5.17 30.24
N LEU A 183 -6.93 -4.94 29.40
CA LEU A 183 -5.75 -4.20 29.83
C LEU A 183 -6.09 -2.73 30.07
N SER A 184 -5.52 -2.18 31.13
CA SER A 184 -5.58 -0.75 31.41
C SER A 184 -4.78 0.06 30.38
N GLN A 185 -5.07 1.36 30.28
CA GLN A 185 -4.29 2.23 29.38
C GLN A 185 -2.80 2.26 29.73
N GLU A 186 -2.47 2.20 31.04
CA GLU A 186 -1.08 2.17 31.50
C GLU A 186 -0.35 0.90 31.03
N GLU A 187 -0.99 -0.27 31.11
CA GLU A 187 -0.44 -1.54 30.65
C GLU A 187 -0.29 -1.56 29.12
N ILE A 188 -1.23 -0.94 28.39
CA ILE A 188 -1.17 -0.79 26.93
C ILE A 188 0.00 0.11 26.54
N ASP A 189 0.12 1.27 27.16
CA ASP A 189 1.20 2.24 26.88
C ASP A 189 2.57 1.66 27.23
N ALA A 190 2.67 0.88 28.31
CA ALA A 190 3.90 0.20 28.73
C ALA A 190 4.37 -0.89 27.75
N TYR A 191 3.50 -1.44 26.92
CA TYR A 191 3.87 -2.43 25.92
C TYR A 191 4.60 -1.82 24.73
N PHE A 192 4.18 -0.62 24.29
CA PHE A 192 4.74 0.00 23.12
C PHE A 192 6.13 0.58 23.36
N THR A 193 6.92 0.66 22.29
CA THR A 193 8.27 1.19 22.32
C THR A 193 8.28 2.64 21.83
N GLY A 194 9.13 3.46 22.43
CA GLY A 194 9.29 4.87 22.07
C GLY A 194 9.96 5.10 20.72
N PRO A 195 10.04 6.37 20.27
CA PRO A 195 10.43 6.74 18.90
C PRO A 195 11.80 6.21 18.48
N ALA A 196 12.78 6.21 19.40
CA ALA A 196 14.16 5.80 19.10
C ALA A 196 14.28 4.32 18.71
N HIS A 197 13.38 3.46 19.22
CA HIS A 197 13.44 2.01 19.02
C HIS A 197 12.22 1.45 18.28
N PHE A 198 11.35 2.32 17.81
CA PHE A 198 10.10 1.99 17.16
C PHE A 198 10.24 1.06 15.94
N PRO A 199 11.25 1.20 15.06
CA PRO A 199 11.47 0.27 13.95
C PRO A 199 11.61 -1.18 14.39
N TRP A 200 12.35 -1.44 15.48
CA TRP A 200 12.53 -2.81 16.00
C TRP A 200 11.28 -3.35 16.68
N MET A 201 10.42 -2.50 17.20
CA MET A 201 9.11 -2.92 17.66
C MET A 201 8.25 -3.46 16.52
N ARG A 202 8.21 -2.76 15.39
CA ARG A 202 7.47 -3.19 14.19
C ARG A 202 7.97 -4.51 13.61
N MET A 203 9.24 -4.83 13.82
CA MET A 203 9.86 -6.09 13.44
C MET A 203 9.72 -7.19 14.51
N GLY A 204 9.12 -6.89 15.68
CA GLY A 204 8.93 -7.84 16.77
C GLY A 204 10.16 -8.08 17.66
N ASN A 205 11.27 -7.33 17.47
CA ASN A 205 12.50 -7.53 18.21
C ASN A 205 12.46 -6.97 19.64
N MET A 206 11.78 -5.85 19.83
CA MET A 206 11.76 -5.09 21.08
C MET A 206 10.35 -4.61 21.41
N THR A 207 9.97 -4.71 22.68
CA THR A 207 8.77 -4.09 23.23
C THR A 207 9.10 -3.42 24.55
N ALA A 208 8.27 -2.49 25.01
CA ALA A 208 8.37 -1.86 26.32
C ALA A 208 9.69 -1.10 26.57
N VAL A 209 10.21 -0.37 25.56
CA VAL A 209 11.45 0.41 25.68
C VAL A 209 11.13 1.90 25.50
N ASP A 210 11.57 2.74 26.45
CA ASP A 210 11.47 4.20 26.44
C ASP A 210 10.05 4.78 26.32
N GLY A 211 9.02 4.01 26.71
CA GLY A 211 7.61 4.42 26.65
C GLY A 211 7.06 4.43 25.24
N GLY A 212 5.75 4.30 25.11
CA GLY A 212 5.05 4.22 23.85
C GLY A 212 4.89 5.58 23.14
N MET A 213 4.33 5.51 21.93
CA MET A 213 3.92 6.69 21.18
C MET A 213 2.62 7.27 21.74
N SER A 214 2.41 8.57 21.57
CA SER A 214 1.20 9.24 22.08
C SER A 214 -0.07 8.73 21.38
N ARG A 215 -1.20 8.86 22.06
CA ARG A 215 -2.52 8.56 21.46
C ARG A 215 -2.75 9.36 20.17
N GLN A 216 -2.37 10.62 20.15
CA GLN A 216 -2.50 11.46 18.94
C GLN A 216 -1.68 10.89 17.78
N TRP A 217 -0.51 10.33 18.06
CA TRP A 217 0.28 9.67 17.03
C TRP A 217 -0.45 8.45 16.45
N HIS A 218 -1.05 7.61 17.28
CA HIS A 218 -1.87 6.47 16.82
C HIS A 218 -3.05 6.91 15.94
N GLU A 219 -3.74 7.98 16.33
CA GLU A 219 -4.83 8.56 15.55
C GLU A 219 -4.36 9.08 14.18
N ASN A 220 -3.19 9.74 14.15
CA ASN A 220 -2.57 10.20 12.91
C ASN A 220 -2.17 9.03 12.00
N GLN A 221 -1.68 7.91 12.56
CA GLN A 221 -1.35 6.71 11.77
C GLN A 221 -2.61 6.08 11.14
N ILE A 222 -3.73 6.06 11.85
CA ILE A 222 -5.02 5.60 11.27
C ILE A 222 -5.41 6.50 10.10
N ALA A 223 -5.37 7.82 10.27
CA ALA A 223 -5.71 8.76 9.21
C ALA A 223 -4.77 8.64 7.98
N LEU A 224 -3.48 8.39 8.22
CA LEU A 224 -2.50 8.17 7.16
C LEU A 224 -2.73 6.82 6.45
N GLN A 225 -3.05 5.75 7.20
CA GLN A 225 -3.36 4.44 6.62
C GLN A 225 -4.57 4.50 5.68
N HIS A 226 -5.62 5.26 6.01
CA HIS A 226 -6.75 5.48 5.10
C HIS A 226 -6.29 6.10 3.77
N LYS A 227 -5.48 7.16 3.80
CA LYS A 227 -4.95 7.79 2.58
C LYS A 227 -4.11 6.83 1.73
N ILE A 228 -3.27 6.02 2.37
CA ILE A 228 -2.44 5.00 1.71
C ILE A 228 -3.33 3.96 1.03
N ASN A 229 -4.33 3.43 1.75
CA ASN A 229 -5.26 2.45 1.21
C ASN A 229 -6.05 3.01 0.02
N ASP A 230 -6.63 4.20 0.16
CA ASP A 230 -7.41 4.84 -0.90
C ASP A 230 -6.58 5.03 -2.17
N ARG A 231 -5.32 5.47 -2.04
CA ARG A 231 -4.43 5.67 -3.18
C ARG A 231 -4.03 4.33 -3.83
N MET A 232 -3.64 3.34 -3.04
CA MET A 232 -3.26 2.03 -3.57
C MET A 232 -4.43 1.36 -4.29
N LEU A 233 -5.63 1.39 -3.69
CA LEU A 233 -6.85 0.83 -4.30
C LEU A 233 -7.27 1.58 -5.56
N ALA A 234 -7.16 2.91 -5.61
CA ALA A 234 -7.45 3.70 -6.80
C ALA A 234 -6.54 3.34 -7.98
N LEU A 235 -5.28 2.97 -7.71
CA LEU A 235 -4.33 2.46 -8.71
C LEU A 235 -4.56 0.99 -9.08
N GLY A 236 -5.54 0.31 -8.47
CA GLY A 236 -5.79 -1.11 -8.69
C GLY A 236 -4.78 -2.04 -8.02
N MET A 237 -4.02 -1.54 -7.05
CA MET A 237 -3.11 -2.35 -6.24
C MET A 237 -3.87 -3.16 -5.19
N THR A 238 -3.25 -4.22 -4.70
CA THR A 238 -3.71 -5.03 -3.57
C THR A 238 -2.81 -4.77 -2.36
N PRO A 239 -3.18 -3.90 -1.41
CA PRO A 239 -2.38 -3.67 -0.21
C PRO A 239 -2.21 -4.95 0.60
N VAL A 240 -1.03 -5.17 1.17
CA VAL A 240 -0.73 -6.23 2.13
C VAL A 240 -0.68 -5.61 3.51
N TYR A 241 -1.60 -6.01 4.37
CA TYR A 241 -1.75 -5.46 5.70
C TYR A 241 -0.94 -6.23 6.75
N GLN A 242 -0.79 -5.66 7.92
CA GLN A 242 -0.19 -6.37 9.04
C GLN A 242 -1.13 -7.45 9.57
N GLY A 243 -0.57 -8.62 9.89
CA GLY A 243 -1.22 -9.66 10.68
C GLY A 243 -0.71 -9.68 12.14
N PHE A 244 -1.31 -10.51 12.97
CA PHE A 244 -0.88 -10.71 14.36
C PHE A 244 0.25 -11.75 14.39
N ALA A 245 1.43 -11.32 14.81
CA ALA A 245 2.63 -12.16 14.85
C ALA A 245 2.84 -12.92 16.16
N GLY A 246 1.95 -12.75 17.14
CA GLY A 246 2.03 -13.46 18.43
C GLY A 246 2.63 -12.65 19.58
N PHE A 247 3.24 -11.49 19.33
CA PHE A 247 3.80 -10.63 20.37
C PHE A 247 2.70 -9.96 21.20
N VAL A 248 2.87 -10.01 22.53
CA VAL A 248 1.85 -9.54 23.50
C VAL A 248 2.48 -8.74 24.64
N PRO A 249 1.70 -7.86 25.28
CA PRO A 249 2.11 -7.23 26.55
C PRO A 249 2.42 -8.25 27.62
N LYS A 250 3.44 -7.99 28.44
CA LYS A 250 3.75 -8.82 29.62
C LYS A 250 2.54 -8.96 30.54
N ALA A 251 1.75 -7.92 30.68
CA ALA A 251 0.54 -7.88 31.50
C ALA A 251 -0.51 -8.93 31.08
N ILE A 252 -0.47 -9.47 29.90
CA ILE A 252 -1.38 -10.56 29.49
C ILE A 252 -1.31 -11.73 30.48
N LYS A 253 -0.14 -12.05 31.04
CA LYS A 253 0.01 -13.14 32.02
C LYS A 253 -0.72 -12.87 33.31
N GLU A 254 -0.93 -11.62 33.70
CA GLU A 254 -1.67 -11.23 34.90
C GLU A 254 -3.18 -11.35 34.71
N HIS A 255 -3.68 -10.99 33.53
CA HIS A 255 -5.09 -11.09 33.13
C HIS A 255 -5.50 -12.52 32.77
N TYR A 256 -4.56 -13.32 32.24
CA TYR A 256 -4.75 -14.69 31.73
C TYR A 256 -3.68 -15.61 32.33
N PRO A 257 -3.77 -16.00 33.63
CA PRO A 257 -2.69 -16.73 34.32
C PRO A 257 -2.30 -18.08 33.69
N GLU A 258 -3.25 -18.74 33.02
CA GLU A 258 -3.02 -20.08 32.43
C GLU A 258 -2.41 -20.01 31.03
N VAL A 259 -2.19 -18.80 30.44
CA VAL A 259 -1.70 -18.67 29.09
C VAL A 259 -0.28 -19.22 28.93
N ASP A 260 -0.02 -19.94 27.85
CA ASP A 260 1.33 -20.38 27.45
C ASP A 260 2.06 -19.22 26.75
N MET A 261 2.77 -18.42 27.56
CA MET A 261 3.52 -17.24 27.10
C MET A 261 5.02 -17.52 27.18
N MET A 262 5.68 -17.28 26.06
CA MET A 262 7.11 -17.49 25.89
C MET A 262 7.86 -16.16 25.88
N THR A 263 9.16 -16.20 26.22
CA THR A 263 10.06 -15.04 26.16
C THR A 263 10.99 -15.19 24.95
N THR A 264 11.09 -14.15 24.16
CA THR A 264 12.12 -13.99 23.13
C THR A 264 13.18 -13.00 23.59
N LYS A 265 14.39 -13.12 23.05
CA LYS A 265 15.52 -12.22 23.39
C LYS A 265 16.20 -11.74 22.13
N TRP A 266 16.42 -10.44 22.07
CA TRP A 266 17.17 -9.79 21.01
C TRP A 266 18.04 -8.66 21.57
N SER A 267 19.34 -8.72 21.34
CA SER A 267 20.29 -7.68 21.76
C SER A 267 20.14 -7.22 23.23
N GLY A 268 19.86 -8.16 24.16
CA GLY A 268 19.66 -7.87 25.57
C GLY A 268 18.26 -7.43 25.98
N HIS A 269 17.34 -7.26 25.03
CA HIS A 269 15.93 -6.95 25.29
C HIS A 269 15.08 -8.21 25.28
N GLU A 270 14.05 -8.22 26.14
CA GLU A 270 13.07 -9.32 26.22
C GLU A 270 11.74 -8.85 25.63
N SER A 271 11.12 -9.70 24.82
CA SER A 271 9.75 -9.54 24.35
C SER A 271 8.95 -10.81 24.68
N TYR A 272 7.65 -10.70 24.75
CA TYR A 272 6.76 -11.79 25.13
C TYR A 272 5.90 -12.20 23.96
N MET A 273 5.77 -13.50 23.74
CA MET A 273 5.03 -14.07 22.65
C MET A 273 4.13 -15.21 23.16
N LEU A 274 2.91 -15.28 22.65
CA LEU A 274 2.03 -16.42 22.90
C LEU A 274 2.48 -17.66 22.13
N SER A 275 2.33 -18.81 22.77
CA SER A 275 2.43 -20.09 22.08
C SER A 275 1.34 -20.16 20.98
N PRO A 276 1.68 -20.56 19.76
CA PRO A 276 0.71 -20.66 18.68
C PRO A 276 -0.36 -21.73 18.91
N VAL A 277 -0.11 -22.67 19.84
CA VAL A 277 -1.10 -23.70 20.24
C VAL A 277 -2.02 -23.23 21.36
N ASP A 278 -1.75 -22.08 21.97
CA ASP A 278 -2.63 -21.48 22.98
C ASP A 278 -3.88 -20.89 22.30
N SER A 279 -5.04 -21.14 22.88
CA SER A 279 -6.30 -20.64 22.35
C SER A 279 -6.38 -19.11 22.27
N LEU A 280 -5.70 -18.41 23.19
CA LEU A 280 -5.66 -16.94 23.22
C LEU A 280 -4.93 -16.37 21.99
N PHE A 281 -3.96 -17.09 21.42
CA PHE A 281 -3.31 -16.70 20.16
C PHE A 281 -4.34 -16.48 19.03
N SER A 282 -5.20 -17.48 18.83
CA SER A 282 -6.25 -17.40 17.81
C SER A 282 -7.31 -16.35 18.12
N VAL A 283 -7.64 -16.16 19.39
CA VAL A 283 -8.58 -15.12 19.85
C VAL A 283 -8.04 -13.73 19.51
N ILE A 284 -6.79 -13.45 19.86
CA ILE A 284 -6.14 -12.15 19.59
C ILE A 284 -5.98 -11.92 18.10
N GLY A 285 -5.48 -12.91 17.36
CA GLY A 285 -5.32 -12.80 15.91
C GLY A 285 -6.63 -12.52 15.19
N THR A 286 -7.70 -13.22 15.58
CA THR A 286 -9.05 -12.99 15.04
C THR A 286 -9.56 -11.58 15.37
N GLU A 287 -9.38 -11.12 16.61
CA GLU A 287 -9.83 -9.79 17.02
C GLU A 287 -9.02 -8.68 16.34
N PHE A 288 -7.72 -8.89 16.13
CA PHE A 288 -6.87 -7.97 15.39
C PHE A 288 -7.39 -7.80 13.94
N ILE A 289 -7.65 -8.90 13.24
CA ILE A 289 -8.20 -8.84 11.88
C ILE A 289 -9.58 -8.17 11.86
N ARG A 290 -10.45 -8.46 12.83
CA ARG A 290 -11.77 -7.83 12.93
C ARG A 290 -11.68 -6.31 13.12
N GLU A 291 -10.81 -5.84 14.02
CA GLU A 291 -10.60 -4.41 14.24
C GLU A 291 -9.98 -3.73 13.01
N TRP A 292 -9.05 -4.42 12.35
CA TRP A 292 -8.48 -3.93 11.09
C TRP A 292 -9.53 -3.80 10.00
N GLU A 293 -10.32 -4.86 9.78
CA GLU A 293 -11.37 -4.86 8.75
C GLU A 293 -12.50 -3.87 9.04
N LYS A 294 -12.83 -3.65 10.31
CA LYS A 294 -13.80 -2.66 10.74
C LYS A 294 -13.35 -1.24 10.42
N GLU A 295 -12.06 -0.94 10.57
CA GLU A 295 -11.50 0.38 10.33
C GLU A 295 -11.21 0.62 8.83
N PHE A 296 -10.54 -0.32 8.18
CA PHE A 296 -9.95 -0.15 6.85
C PHE A 296 -10.63 -0.95 5.74
N GLY A 297 -11.62 -1.77 6.07
CA GLY A 297 -12.23 -2.70 5.14
C GLY A 297 -11.45 -4.02 5.03
N LYS A 298 -12.02 -4.97 4.32
CA LYS A 298 -11.47 -6.33 4.18
C LYS A 298 -10.20 -6.34 3.34
N GLY A 299 -9.12 -6.88 3.91
CA GLY A 299 -7.88 -7.18 3.20
C GLY A 299 -7.93 -8.50 2.44
N LYS A 300 -7.10 -8.62 1.40
CA LYS A 300 -6.87 -9.90 0.70
C LYS A 300 -5.70 -10.65 1.30
N TYR A 301 -4.65 -9.94 1.75
CA TYR A 301 -3.42 -10.49 2.29
C TYR A 301 -3.02 -9.79 3.58
N TYR A 302 -2.53 -10.58 4.53
CA TYR A 302 -2.00 -10.13 5.79
C TYR A 302 -0.61 -10.74 5.99
N LEU A 303 0.39 -9.90 6.25
CA LEU A 303 1.77 -10.31 6.49
C LEU A 303 1.98 -10.60 7.96
N ILE A 304 2.55 -11.75 8.25
CA ILE A 304 3.05 -12.12 9.57
C ILE A 304 4.55 -12.36 9.44
N ASP A 305 5.36 -11.58 10.17
CA ASP A 305 6.81 -11.77 10.29
C ASP A 305 7.16 -11.81 11.77
N SER A 306 7.44 -13.00 12.27
CA SER A 306 7.47 -13.26 13.71
C SER A 306 8.87 -13.48 14.26
N PHE A 307 9.86 -13.77 13.43
CA PHE A 307 11.16 -14.23 13.91
C PHE A 307 12.33 -13.53 13.22
N ASN A 308 12.16 -12.24 12.91
CA ASN A 308 13.22 -11.45 12.30
C ASN A 308 14.40 -11.33 13.28
N GLU A 309 15.51 -12.00 12.96
CA GLU A 309 16.72 -12.09 13.80
C GLU A 309 16.47 -12.62 15.23
N LEU A 310 15.40 -13.37 15.46
CA LEU A 310 15.06 -13.95 16.73
C LEU A 310 15.23 -15.46 16.74
N ASP A 311 15.69 -16.00 17.87
CA ASP A 311 15.58 -17.43 18.14
C ASP A 311 14.10 -17.80 18.34
N ILE A 312 13.66 -18.85 17.65
CA ILE A 312 12.27 -19.32 17.74
C ILE A 312 12.05 -19.98 19.11
N PRO A 313 11.18 -19.44 19.99
CA PRO A 313 11.05 -19.87 21.38
C PRO A 313 10.11 -21.07 21.56
N PHE A 314 10.00 -21.94 20.57
CA PHE A 314 9.04 -23.05 20.56
C PHE A 314 9.58 -24.36 21.14
N GLY A 315 10.60 -24.34 21.98
CA GLY A 315 11.28 -25.51 22.54
C GLY A 315 12.64 -25.79 21.90
N GLU A 316 13.29 -26.86 22.34
CA GLU A 316 14.64 -27.22 21.87
C GLU A 316 14.68 -27.51 20.38
N LYS A 317 15.76 -27.08 19.73
CA LYS A 317 15.97 -27.33 18.30
C LYS A 317 15.99 -28.83 18.00
N GLY A 318 15.08 -29.26 17.11
CA GLY A 318 14.90 -30.68 16.74
C GLY A 318 13.94 -31.47 17.63
N SER A 319 13.36 -30.87 18.69
CA SER A 319 12.34 -31.52 19.49
C SER A 319 10.99 -31.67 18.76
N GLN A 320 10.19 -32.67 19.17
CA GLN A 320 8.84 -32.85 18.66
C GLN A 320 7.95 -31.66 19.06
N GLU A 321 8.08 -31.13 20.27
CA GLU A 321 7.36 -29.94 20.72
C GLU A 321 7.57 -28.74 19.76
N ARG A 322 8.83 -28.46 19.39
CA ARG A 322 9.15 -27.39 18.46
C ARG A 322 8.55 -27.62 17.08
N HIS A 323 8.60 -28.88 16.61
CA HIS A 323 8.00 -29.25 15.33
C HIS A 323 6.48 -29.00 15.33
N ASP A 324 5.78 -29.44 16.36
CA ASP A 324 4.33 -29.31 16.49
C ASP A 324 3.90 -27.83 16.60
N LYS A 325 4.61 -27.03 17.39
CA LYS A 325 4.36 -25.57 17.51
C LYS A 325 4.59 -24.84 16.19
N LEU A 326 5.67 -25.16 15.45
CA LEU A 326 5.93 -24.57 14.14
C LEU A 326 4.88 -24.97 13.11
N GLN A 327 4.47 -26.26 13.12
CA GLN A 327 3.44 -26.74 12.19
C GLN A 327 2.08 -26.09 12.48
N HIS A 328 1.73 -25.87 13.74
CA HIS A 328 0.51 -25.18 14.12
C HIS A 328 0.56 -23.71 13.70
N TYR A 329 1.68 -23.02 14.00
CA TYR A 329 1.89 -21.62 13.63
C TYR A 329 1.77 -21.38 12.13
N SER A 330 2.22 -22.32 11.30
CA SER A 330 2.13 -22.20 9.85
C SER A 330 0.71 -22.39 9.28
N LYS A 331 -0.25 -22.79 10.10
CA LYS A 331 -1.65 -23.07 9.70
C LYS A 331 -2.63 -22.02 10.23
N THR A 332 -2.22 -21.23 11.22
CA THR A 332 -3.02 -20.15 11.81
C THR A 332 -2.78 -18.83 11.09
#